data_f4504528a2f27a80b4ce44ae28e716e8
#
_entry.id   f4504528a2f27a80b4ce44ae28e716e8
#
_cell.length_a   1.000
_cell.length_b   1.000
_cell.length_c   1.000
_cell.angle_alpha   90.00
_cell.angle_beta   90.00
_cell.angle_gamma   90.00
#
_symmetry.space_group_name_H-M   'P 1'
#
loop_
_entity.id
_entity.type
_entity.pdbx_description
1 polymer ?
#
loop_
_entity_poly.entity_id
_entity_poly.type
_entity_poly.pdbx_seq_one_letter_code
_entity_poly.pdbx_strand_id
1 'polypeptide(L)'
;MLFRSVEYTLDDGTIAPTAAIASIAFAPEIVIPAVEEMYRRYGAHIFGKYGFYDAFNPSFNYDVPLRHGRTVAGFGWVDTDYLGIDQGPILAMIENYRTGLIWRVMRENPHVRSGLVQAGFKGGWLNVESPLPEAAKEAAATLDVSPVKEATATR
;
A
#
# COMPACT_ATOMS: atom_id res chain seq x y z
N MET A 1 -6.11 1.84 -11.62
CA MET A 1 -6.79 2.79 -10.72
C MET A 1 -5.79 3.91 -10.46
N LEU A 2 -5.99 5.09 -11.05
CA LEU A 2 -5.12 6.24 -10.82
C LEU A 2 -5.48 6.80 -9.44
N PHE A 3 -4.56 6.73 -8.49
CA PHE A 3 -4.65 7.54 -7.29
C PHE A 3 -4.63 9.00 -7.74
N ARG A 4 -5.79 9.61 -7.85
CA ARG A 4 -5.84 11.07 -7.92
C ARG A 4 -5.32 11.55 -6.58
N SER A 5 -4.26 12.37 -6.61
CA SER A 5 -3.89 13.18 -5.47
C SER A 5 -5.16 13.94 -5.04
N VAL A 6 -5.66 13.61 -3.86
CA VAL A 6 -6.81 14.30 -3.28
C VAL A 6 -6.37 15.75 -3.08
N GLU A 7 -7.07 16.69 -3.70
CA GLU A 7 -6.83 18.10 -3.42
C GLU A 7 -7.00 18.33 -1.91
N TYR A 8 -6.17 19.16 -1.33
CA TYR A 8 -6.16 19.49 0.11
C TYR A 8 -7.54 19.89 0.66
N THR A 9 -8.43 20.32 -0.21
CA THR A 9 -9.81 20.71 0.11
C THR A 9 -10.76 19.54 0.33
N LEU A 10 -10.31 18.30 0.11
CA LEU A 10 -11.12 17.08 0.26
C LEU A 10 -10.69 16.20 1.43
N ASP A 11 -9.75 16.65 2.26
CA ASP A 11 -9.42 15.98 3.51
C ASP A 11 -10.56 16.21 4.51
N ASP A 12 -11.32 15.17 4.78
CA ASP A 12 -12.46 15.18 5.70
C ASP A 12 -12.14 14.54 7.06
N GLY A 13 -10.87 14.18 7.30
CA GLY A 13 -10.42 13.51 8.52
C GLY A 13 -10.68 12.01 8.55
N THR A 14 -11.01 11.38 7.43
CA THR A 14 -11.18 9.92 7.33
C THR A 14 -9.82 9.21 7.43
N ILE A 15 -9.76 8.19 8.26
CA ILE A 15 -8.54 7.40 8.53
C ILE A 15 -8.77 5.97 8.06
N ALA A 16 -7.79 5.41 7.33
CA ALA A 16 -7.74 4.01 6.95
C ALA A 16 -6.71 3.26 7.82
N PRO A 17 -7.13 2.53 8.86
CA PRO A 17 -6.22 1.74 9.70
C PRO A 17 -5.46 0.69 8.91
N THR A 18 -6.06 0.17 7.85
CA THR A 18 -5.50 -0.81 6.93
C THR A 18 -4.22 -0.31 6.25
N ALA A 19 -4.22 0.95 5.80
CA ALA A 19 -3.05 1.58 5.19
C ALA A 19 -1.88 1.74 6.19
N ALA A 20 -2.19 2.10 7.44
CA ALA A 20 -1.17 2.18 8.49
C ALA A 20 -0.54 0.82 8.75
N ILE A 21 -1.34 -0.24 8.92
CA ILE A 21 -0.84 -1.59 9.20
C ILE A 21 -0.03 -2.14 8.03
N ALA A 22 -0.48 -1.90 6.79
CA ALA A 22 0.24 -2.31 5.59
C ALA A 22 1.63 -1.65 5.44
N SER A 23 1.92 -0.62 6.23
CA SER A 23 3.21 0.07 6.25
C SER A 23 4.21 -0.51 7.27
N ILE A 24 3.84 -1.56 8.03
CA ILE A 24 4.62 -2.11 9.15
C ILE A 24 6.05 -2.53 8.75
N ALA A 25 6.25 -3.02 7.55
CA ALA A 25 7.57 -3.46 7.08
C ALA A 25 8.55 -2.30 6.80
N PHE A 26 8.06 -1.06 6.73
CA PHE A 26 8.86 0.12 6.42
C PHE A 26 9.21 0.96 7.65
N ALA A 27 8.28 1.06 8.61
CA ALA A 27 8.44 1.89 9.80
C ALA A 27 7.75 1.25 11.03
N PRO A 28 8.17 0.05 11.46
CA PRO A 28 7.51 -0.68 12.56
C PRO A 28 7.48 0.12 13.87
N GLU A 29 8.50 0.93 14.13
CA GLU A 29 8.60 1.77 15.32
C GLU A 29 7.53 2.87 15.41
N ILE A 30 6.95 3.24 14.28
CA ILE A 30 5.82 4.19 14.18
C ILE A 30 4.50 3.44 14.10
N VAL A 31 4.45 2.41 13.25
CA VAL A 31 3.21 1.70 12.93
C VAL A 31 2.68 0.90 14.12
N ILE A 32 3.54 0.16 14.82
CA ILE A 32 3.10 -0.70 15.93
C ILE A 32 2.40 0.13 17.03
N PRO A 33 3.03 1.17 17.61
CA PRO A 33 2.35 1.95 18.65
C PRO A 33 1.11 2.70 18.13
N ALA A 34 1.11 3.13 16.86
CA ALA A 34 -0.06 3.78 16.27
C ALA A 34 -1.25 2.82 16.14
N VAL A 35 -1.02 1.59 15.70
CA VAL A 35 -2.05 0.55 15.58
C VAL A 35 -2.57 0.12 16.95
N GLU A 36 -1.69 -0.07 17.93
CA GLU A 36 -2.07 -0.39 19.31
C GLU A 36 -2.96 0.71 19.90
N GLU A 37 -2.61 1.97 19.68
CA GLU A 37 -3.38 3.10 20.17
C GLU A 37 -4.73 3.24 19.44
N MET A 38 -4.78 3.02 18.13
CA MET A 38 -6.04 2.96 17.38
C MET A 38 -6.95 1.85 17.91
N TYR A 39 -6.40 0.65 18.15
CA TYR A 39 -7.15 -0.46 18.72
C TYR A 39 -7.64 -0.14 20.13
N ARG A 40 -6.80 0.42 20.98
CA ARG A 40 -7.15 0.79 22.37
C ARG A 40 -8.26 1.82 22.43
N ARG A 41 -8.22 2.85 21.56
CA ARG A 41 -9.22 3.93 21.56
C ARG A 41 -10.50 3.57 20.85
N TYR A 42 -10.39 2.91 19.72
CA TYR A 42 -11.46 2.82 18.74
C TYR A 42 -11.83 1.37 18.39
N GLY A 43 -11.10 0.37 18.90
CA GLY A 43 -11.24 -1.03 18.51
C GLY A 43 -12.67 -1.57 18.64
N ALA A 44 -13.44 -1.12 19.64
CA ALA A 44 -14.85 -1.49 19.78
C ALA A 44 -15.72 -1.12 18.57
N HIS A 45 -15.29 -0.17 17.75
CA HIS A 45 -16.03 0.34 16.58
C HIS A 45 -15.38 -0.02 15.24
N ILE A 46 -14.03 -0.13 15.21
CA ILE A 46 -13.26 -0.27 13.98
C ILE A 46 -12.60 -1.63 13.80
N PHE A 47 -12.82 -2.58 14.72
CA PHE A 47 -12.21 -3.91 14.68
C PHE A 47 -13.29 -4.98 14.79
N GLY A 48 -13.27 -5.95 13.87
CA GLY A 48 -14.27 -7.01 13.81
C GLY A 48 -13.64 -8.40 13.63
N LYS A 49 -14.43 -9.34 13.13
CA LYS A 49 -14.05 -10.75 13.01
C LYS A 49 -12.74 -11.01 12.24
N TYR A 50 -12.47 -10.20 11.24
CA TYR A 50 -11.32 -10.38 10.32
C TYR A 50 -10.26 -9.28 10.48
N GLY A 51 -10.28 -8.54 11.59
CA GLY A 51 -9.34 -7.46 11.85
C GLY A 51 -9.96 -6.08 11.73
N PHE A 52 -9.15 -5.10 11.38
CA PHE A 52 -9.62 -3.73 11.20
C PHE A 52 -10.52 -3.60 9.98
N TYR A 53 -11.56 -2.80 10.13
CA TYR A 53 -12.42 -2.35 9.03
C TYR A 53 -11.68 -1.40 8.10
N ASP A 54 -12.28 -1.09 6.95
CA ASP A 54 -11.65 -0.30 5.90
C ASP A 54 -11.26 1.10 6.37
N ALA A 55 -12.22 1.87 6.84
CA ALA A 55 -12.01 3.26 7.21
C ALA A 55 -12.94 3.71 8.34
N PHE A 56 -12.56 4.80 9.00
CA PHE A 56 -13.39 5.47 10.00
C PHE A 56 -13.11 6.97 10.07
N ASN A 57 -14.11 7.73 10.55
CA ASN A 57 -14.00 9.16 10.80
C ASN A 57 -14.72 9.52 12.10
N PRO A 58 -14.00 9.71 13.21
CA PRO A 58 -14.62 10.01 14.49
C PRO A 58 -15.19 11.44 14.58
N SER A 59 -14.84 12.31 13.64
CA SER A 59 -15.38 13.67 13.56
C SER A 59 -16.67 13.78 12.73
N PHE A 60 -17.03 12.74 12.00
CA PHE A 60 -18.21 12.74 11.13
C PHE A 60 -19.47 12.42 11.93
N ASN A 61 -20.25 13.46 12.27
CA ASN A 61 -21.49 13.36 13.06
C ASN A 61 -22.70 13.94 12.30
N TYR A 62 -22.73 13.77 10.99
CA TYR A 62 -23.81 14.29 10.13
C TYR A 62 -24.89 13.24 9.90
N ASP A 63 -26.15 13.68 9.94
CA ASP A 63 -27.30 12.87 9.55
C ASP A 63 -27.58 13.08 8.05
N VAL A 64 -26.85 12.33 7.23
CA VAL A 64 -26.96 12.37 5.76
C VAL A 64 -27.00 10.95 5.20
N PRO A 65 -27.62 10.76 4.02
CA PRO A 65 -27.56 9.46 3.35
C PRO A 65 -26.13 9.05 3.03
N LEU A 66 -25.71 7.90 3.52
CA LEU A 66 -24.39 7.33 3.29
C LEU A 66 -24.44 6.34 2.11
N ARG A 67 -23.38 6.30 1.31
CA ARG A 67 -23.22 5.27 0.27
C ARG A 67 -22.60 3.99 0.83
N HIS A 68 -21.67 4.13 1.77
CA HIS A 68 -20.94 3.05 2.43
C HIS A 68 -20.82 3.35 3.92
N GLY A 69 -20.64 2.29 4.69
CA GLY A 69 -20.50 2.41 6.12
C GLY A 69 -21.76 2.83 6.86
N ARG A 70 -21.58 3.23 8.08
CA ARG A 70 -22.64 3.67 9.00
C ARG A 70 -22.15 4.71 9.98
N THR A 71 -23.03 5.60 10.41
CA THR A 71 -22.77 6.46 11.57
C THR A 71 -23.07 5.69 12.85
N VAL A 72 -22.15 5.75 13.79
CA VAL A 72 -22.26 5.15 15.13
C VAL A 72 -22.45 6.28 16.14
N ALA A 73 -23.54 6.24 16.89
CA ALA A 73 -23.86 7.27 17.87
C ALA A 73 -22.74 7.43 18.89
N GLY A 74 -22.30 8.66 19.12
CA GLY A 74 -21.23 9.01 20.06
C GLY A 74 -19.81 8.64 19.59
N PHE A 75 -19.67 8.14 18.36
CA PHE A 75 -18.34 7.82 17.80
C PHE A 75 -18.06 8.56 16.47
N GLY A 76 -18.91 8.40 15.48
CA GLY A 76 -18.71 8.95 14.15
C GLY A 76 -19.04 7.93 13.05
N TRP A 77 -18.44 8.07 11.87
CA TRP A 77 -18.65 7.18 10.74
C TRP A 77 -17.64 6.03 10.71
N VAL A 78 -18.11 4.83 10.29
CA VAL A 78 -17.28 3.64 10.11
C VAL A 78 -17.69 2.93 8.82
N ASP A 79 -16.74 2.65 7.96
CA ASP A 79 -16.90 1.70 6.87
C ASP A 79 -16.53 0.31 7.37
N THR A 80 -17.53 -0.57 7.43
CA THR A 80 -17.37 -1.92 8.02
C THR A 80 -16.99 -2.98 6.98
N ASP A 81 -16.59 -2.57 5.80
CA ASP A 81 -16.20 -3.47 4.73
C ASP A 81 -14.81 -4.10 5.00
N TYR A 82 -14.58 -5.27 4.40
CA TYR A 82 -13.28 -5.91 4.32
C TYR A 82 -12.90 -6.06 2.87
N LEU A 83 -12.06 -5.18 2.39
CA LEU A 83 -11.64 -5.17 0.99
C LEU A 83 -10.35 -5.97 0.81
N GLY A 84 -10.31 -6.83 -0.21
CA GLY A 84 -9.12 -7.64 -0.50
C GLY A 84 -7.89 -6.81 -0.81
N ILE A 85 -8.09 -5.62 -1.42
CA ILE A 85 -7.03 -4.67 -1.73
C ILE A 85 -6.37 -4.09 -0.47
N ASP A 86 -7.07 -4.06 0.66
CA ASP A 86 -6.56 -3.55 1.93
C ASP A 86 -6.01 -4.68 2.80
N GLN A 87 -6.74 -5.79 2.93
CA GLN A 87 -6.35 -6.92 3.75
C GLN A 87 -5.16 -7.69 3.20
N GLY A 88 -5.02 -7.77 1.87
CA GLY A 88 -3.90 -8.42 1.21
C GLY A 88 -2.54 -7.80 1.55
N PRO A 89 -2.36 -6.49 1.39
CA PRO A 89 -1.15 -5.79 1.82
C PRO A 89 -0.84 -5.93 3.32
N ILE A 90 -1.84 -5.91 4.19
CA ILE A 90 -1.64 -6.16 5.63
C ILE A 90 -0.97 -7.51 5.84
N LEU A 91 -1.56 -8.57 5.30
CA LEU A 91 -1.03 -9.92 5.44
C LEU A 91 0.39 -10.04 4.89
N ALA A 92 0.61 -9.53 3.67
CA ALA A 92 1.90 -9.56 3.00
C ALA A 92 2.98 -8.78 3.77
N MET A 93 2.64 -7.59 4.29
CA MET A 93 3.61 -6.75 4.98
C MET A 93 3.89 -7.21 6.42
N ILE A 94 2.93 -7.79 7.11
CA ILE A 94 3.18 -8.46 8.41
C ILE A 94 4.14 -9.65 8.21
N GLU A 95 3.90 -10.49 7.19
CA GLU A 95 4.80 -11.60 6.90
C GLU A 95 6.18 -11.10 6.48
N ASN A 96 6.23 -10.05 5.68
CA ASN A 96 7.49 -9.44 5.28
C ASN A 96 8.27 -8.83 6.46
N TYR A 97 7.59 -8.19 7.40
CA TYR A 97 8.19 -7.70 8.64
C TYR A 97 8.78 -8.84 9.49
N ARG A 98 8.06 -9.96 9.60
CA ARG A 98 8.46 -11.11 10.41
C ARG A 98 9.61 -11.90 9.80
N THR A 99 9.63 -12.10 8.49
CA THR A 99 10.52 -13.07 7.83
C THR A 99 11.33 -12.51 6.68
N GLY A 100 11.00 -11.31 6.18
CA GLY A 100 11.60 -10.74 4.98
C GLY A 100 11.23 -11.49 3.69
N LEU A 101 10.19 -12.35 3.73
CA LEU A 101 9.85 -13.24 2.61
C LEU A 101 9.60 -12.49 1.31
N ILE A 102 8.75 -11.48 1.34
CA ILE A 102 8.39 -10.73 0.12
C ILE A 102 9.62 -10.05 -0.48
N TRP A 103 10.41 -9.38 0.35
CA TRP A 103 11.64 -8.72 -0.13
C TRP A 103 12.65 -9.71 -0.68
N ARG A 104 12.81 -10.90 -0.07
CA ARG A 104 13.70 -11.94 -0.56
C ARG A 104 13.27 -12.43 -1.94
N VAL A 105 12.00 -12.81 -2.09
CA VAL A 105 11.43 -13.28 -3.35
C VAL A 105 11.55 -12.23 -4.45
N MET A 106 11.24 -10.96 -4.12
CA MET A 106 11.32 -9.86 -5.09
C MET A 106 12.76 -9.56 -5.51
N ARG A 107 13.74 -9.67 -4.61
CA ARG A 107 15.17 -9.49 -4.94
C ARG A 107 15.71 -10.57 -5.87
N GLU A 108 15.22 -11.79 -5.74
CA GLU A 108 15.59 -12.92 -6.59
C GLU A 108 14.96 -12.87 -7.99
N ASN A 109 13.94 -12.02 -8.18
CA ASN A 109 13.25 -11.88 -9.45
C ASN A 109 14.07 -11.01 -10.44
N PRO A 110 14.52 -11.56 -11.58
CA PRO A 110 15.37 -10.84 -12.53
C PRO A 110 14.65 -9.66 -13.19
N HIS A 111 13.33 -9.74 -13.37
CA HIS A 111 12.55 -8.64 -13.97
C HIS A 111 12.46 -7.44 -13.02
N VAL A 112 12.30 -7.67 -11.71
CA VAL A 112 12.32 -6.60 -10.71
C VAL A 112 13.68 -5.91 -10.71
N ARG A 113 14.76 -6.70 -10.72
CA ARG A 113 16.13 -6.16 -10.78
C ARG A 113 16.35 -5.32 -12.04
N SER A 114 16.00 -5.86 -13.20
CA SER A 114 16.13 -5.16 -14.48
C SER A 114 15.33 -3.87 -14.51
N GLY A 115 14.06 -3.89 -14.05
CA GLY A 115 13.22 -2.70 -14.00
C GLY A 115 13.78 -1.61 -13.09
N LEU A 116 14.31 -1.96 -11.93
CA LEU A 116 14.93 -1.00 -11.01
C LEU A 116 16.19 -0.37 -11.62
N VAL A 117 17.03 -1.16 -12.27
CA VAL A 117 18.24 -0.65 -12.95
C VAL A 117 17.86 0.29 -14.10
N GLN A 118 16.87 -0.05 -14.93
CA GLN A 118 16.36 0.81 -16.01
C GLN A 118 15.76 2.12 -15.48
N ALA A 119 15.10 2.07 -14.31
CA ALA A 119 14.58 3.26 -13.63
C ALA A 119 15.68 4.11 -12.94
N GLY A 120 16.95 3.72 -13.07
CA GLY A 120 18.08 4.49 -12.55
C GLY A 120 18.44 4.22 -11.08
N PHE A 121 17.82 3.25 -10.43
CA PHE A 121 18.19 2.86 -9.07
C PHE A 121 19.58 2.22 -9.03
N LYS A 122 20.37 2.53 -7.99
CA LYS A 122 21.74 2.05 -7.79
C LYS A 122 21.97 1.75 -6.31
N GLY A 123 22.94 0.89 -6.04
CA GLY A 123 23.37 0.60 -4.67
C GLY A 123 22.62 -0.54 -4.01
N GLY A 124 22.92 -0.77 -2.73
CA GLY A 124 22.32 -1.83 -1.94
C GLY A 124 22.48 -3.21 -2.59
N TRP A 125 21.42 -4.00 -2.58
CA TRP A 125 21.40 -5.35 -3.14
C TRP A 125 21.52 -5.40 -4.69
N LEU A 126 21.33 -4.27 -5.38
CA LEU A 126 21.51 -4.18 -6.84
C LEU A 126 23.00 -4.27 -7.24
N ASN A 127 23.92 -3.96 -6.34
CA ASN A 127 25.37 -4.07 -6.58
C ASN A 127 25.91 -5.51 -6.47
N VAL A 128 25.14 -6.42 -5.92
CA VAL A 128 25.51 -7.84 -5.87
C VAL A 128 25.21 -8.43 -7.24
N GLU A 129 26.24 -8.91 -7.94
CA GLU A 129 26.07 -9.68 -9.17
C GLU A 129 25.32 -10.98 -8.84
N SER A 130 24.01 -10.96 -9.04
CA SER A 130 23.25 -12.21 -9.12
C SER A 130 23.46 -12.78 -10.53
N PRO A 131 23.93 -14.02 -10.69
CA PRO A 131 24.01 -14.63 -12.01
C PRO A 131 22.58 -14.69 -12.56
N LEU A 132 22.26 -13.79 -13.49
CA LEU A 132 21.00 -13.89 -14.23
C LEU A 132 21.00 -15.23 -14.98
N PRO A 133 19.95 -16.04 -14.87
CA PRO A 133 19.78 -17.20 -15.75
C PRO A 133 19.91 -16.74 -17.20
N GLU A 134 20.62 -17.52 -18.03
CA GLU A 134 20.88 -17.17 -19.42
C GLU A 134 19.61 -16.81 -20.22
N ALA A 135 18.50 -17.49 -19.93
CA ALA A 135 17.18 -17.22 -20.50
C ALA A 135 16.65 -15.80 -20.16
N ALA A 136 17.05 -15.22 -19.03
CA ALA A 136 16.66 -13.84 -18.65
C ALA A 136 17.51 -12.78 -19.37
N LYS A 137 18.73 -13.13 -19.75
CA LYS A 137 19.59 -12.25 -20.56
C LYS A 137 19.10 -12.18 -22.01
N GLU A 138 18.66 -13.30 -22.59
CA GLU A 138 18.08 -13.34 -23.93
C GLU A 138 16.77 -12.57 -24.01
N ALA A 139 15.88 -12.71 -23.01
CA ALA A 139 14.63 -11.95 -22.95
C ALA A 139 14.85 -10.43 -22.82
N ALA A 140 15.88 -10.01 -22.08
CA ALA A 140 16.23 -8.60 -21.96
C ALA A 140 16.85 -8.02 -23.25
N ALA A 141 17.57 -8.83 -24.01
CA ALA A 141 18.18 -8.42 -25.27
C ALA A 141 17.18 -8.28 -26.44
N THR A 142 16.00 -8.92 -26.32
CA THR A 142 14.94 -8.88 -27.34
C THR A 142 13.89 -7.79 -27.10
N LEU A 143 13.91 -7.11 -25.96
CA LEU A 143 13.06 -5.95 -25.70
C LEU A 143 13.69 -4.70 -26.33
N ASP A 144 13.33 -4.43 -27.58
CA ASP A 144 13.61 -3.16 -28.26
C ASP A 144 12.75 -2.06 -27.59
N VAL A 145 13.35 -1.36 -26.62
CA VAL A 145 12.75 -0.19 -25.99
C VAL A 145 13.11 1.02 -26.82
N SER A 146 12.50 1.15 -28.00
CA SER A 146 12.52 2.42 -28.72
C SER A 146 11.83 3.48 -27.88
N PRO A 147 12.44 4.66 -27.69
CA PRO A 147 11.84 5.73 -26.87
C PRO A 147 10.49 6.15 -27.46
N VAL A 148 9.47 6.16 -26.63
CA VAL A 148 8.15 6.70 -26.98
C VAL A 148 8.34 8.14 -27.46
N LYS A 149 8.08 8.40 -28.74
CA LYS A 149 8.12 9.76 -29.30
C LYS A 149 7.09 10.61 -28.52
N GLU A 150 7.56 11.67 -27.90
CA GLU A 150 6.70 12.71 -27.34
C GLU A 150 5.73 13.20 -28.42
N ALA A 151 4.43 13.03 -28.15
CA ALA A 151 3.39 13.64 -28.96
C ALA A 151 3.42 15.16 -28.73
N THR A 152 3.96 15.87 -29.68
CA THR A 152 3.93 17.34 -29.71
C THR A 152 2.47 17.77 -29.74
N ALA A 153 1.98 18.34 -28.64
CA ALA A 153 0.68 19.01 -28.61
C ALA A 153 0.78 20.29 -29.42
N THR A 154 0.19 20.28 -30.60
CA THR A 154 -0.04 21.49 -31.40
C THR A 154 -1.25 22.22 -30.80
N ARG A 155 -1.08 23.51 -30.59
CA ARG A 155 -2.08 24.46 -30.06
C ARG A 155 -3.33 24.56 -30.94
#